data_a266c3a3db0e79cf3e4cf7b64758a655
#
_entry.id   a266c3a3db0e79cf3e4cf7b64758a655
#
_cell.length_a   1.000
_cell.length_b   1.000
_cell.length_c   1.000
_cell.angle_alpha   90.00
_cell.angle_beta   90.00
_cell.angle_gamma   90.00
#
_symmetry.space_group_name_H-M   'P 1'
#
loop_
_entity.id
_entity.type
_entity.pdbx_description
1 polymer ?
#
loop_
_entity_poly.entity_id
_entity_poly.type
_entity_poly.pdbx_seq_one_letter_code
_entity_poly.pdbx_strand_id
1 'polypeptide(L)'
;MSVLTRPDGEIHYRVHGSGFPVLLFAPGGLRSRMAMWPSPPDGPPRPWVDWPRALAAAGFAAIEMDQRNAGASRTDIRADHGWHSYAADHLALMDALGCARFAVLGGCIGGSFCLKAIEAAPARITCAVLQNPIGRHPEHTSYFEDSHAEWSAEQRAARPELDAAALEAFGHRMWQGDFVFSVDRAFARACPVPTMLLPGTDIPHPAATSTELAALLPGVEVLTDWRGPAHLAAQHDRVVAFLRRHAG
;
A
#
# COMPACT_ATOMS: atom_id res chain seq x y z
N MET A 1 19.90 3.21 -2.59
CA MET A 1 18.90 2.16 -2.77
C MET A 1 19.52 0.88 -2.26
N SER A 2 18.82 0.16 -1.37
CA SER A 2 19.28 -1.08 -0.75
C SER A 2 18.45 -2.25 -1.25
N VAL A 3 18.92 -3.48 -1.03
CA VAL A 3 18.28 -4.71 -1.48
C VAL A 3 18.04 -5.64 -0.29
N LEU A 4 16.84 -6.17 -0.18
CA LEU A 4 16.48 -7.26 0.69
C LEU A 4 16.41 -8.54 -0.13
N THR A 5 17.30 -9.49 0.14
CA THR A 5 17.26 -10.83 -0.48
C THR A 5 16.13 -11.64 0.15
N ARG A 6 15.32 -12.26 -0.70
CA ARG A 6 14.25 -13.19 -0.34
C ARG A 6 14.56 -14.56 -0.92
N PRO A 7 13.96 -15.64 -0.40
CA PRO A 7 14.15 -16.98 -0.98
C PRO A 7 13.74 -17.09 -2.45
N ASP A 8 12.83 -16.24 -2.90
CA ASP A 8 12.23 -16.21 -4.23
C ASP A 8 12.62 -14.96 -5.05
N GLY A 9 13.62 -14.17 -4.60
CA GLY A 9 14.10 -13.01 -5.34
C GLY A 9 14.63 -11.86 -4.50
N GLU A 10 14.47 -10.64 -5.00
CA GLU A 10 15.01 -9.43 -4.39
C GLU A 10 13.96 -8.32 -4.33
N ILE A 11 13.93 -7.59 -3.19
CA ILE A 11 13.10 -6.42 -2.96
C ILE A 11 14.00 -5.21 -2.76
N HIS A 12 13.81 -4.20 -3.57
CA HIS A 12 14.52 -2.93 -3.48
C HIS A 12 13.79 -1.95 -2.56
N TYR A 13 14.55 -1.26 -1.69
CA TYR A 13 13.98 -0.34 -0.73
C TYR A 13 14.89 0.87 -0.46
N ARG A 14 14.35 1.88 0.21
CA ARG A 14 15.07 3.05 0.75
C ARG A 14 14.58 3.37 2.14
N VAL A 15 15.46 3.96 2.93
CA VAL A 15 15.14 4.56 4.22
C VAL A 15 15.51 6.04 4.15
N HIS A 16 14.59 6.90 4.54
CA HIS A 16 14.78 8.35 4.59
C HIS A 16 14.59 8.82 6.03
N GLY A 17 15.49 9.71 6.48
CA GLY A 17 15.43 10.24 7.85
C GLY A 17 15.79 9.21 8.92
N SER A 18 15.37 9.52 10.14
CA SER A 18 15.57 8.70 11.33
C SER A 18 14.43 8.94 12.32
N GLY A 19 14.29 8.08 13.34
CA GLY A 19 13.22 8.16 14.33
C GLY A 19 12.27 6.96 14.23
N PHE A 20 11.01 7.14 14.66
CA PHE A 20 10.05 6.05 14.65
C PHE A 20 9.76 5.58 13.21
N PRO A 21 9.80 4.24 12.93
CA PRO A 21 9.68 3.73 11.58
C PRO A 21 8.23 3.80 11.06
N VAL A 22 8.10 4.28 9.83
CA VAL A 22 6.84 4.27 9.06
C VAL A 22 7.10 3.55 7.73
N LEU A 23 6.48 2.40 7.53
CA LEU A 23 6.54 1.67 6.27
C LEU A 23 5.51 2.20 5.28
N LEU A 24 5.97 2.56 4.08
CA LEU A 24 5.21 3.25 3.06
C LEU A 24 4.90 2.34 1.87
N PHE A 25 3.62 2.29 1.50
CA PHE A 25 3.15 1.54 0.34
C PHE A 25 2.65 2.50 -0.73
N ALA A 26 3.44 2.67 -1.79
CA ALA A 26 3.15 3.59 -2.88
C ALA A 26 1.89 3.18 -3.68
N PRO A 27 1.21 4.14 -4.31
CA PRO A 27 0.13 3.82 -5.27
C PRO A 27 0.67 3.11 -6.51
N GLY A 28 -0.23 2.60 -7.38
CA GLY A 28 0.15 2.06 -8.69
C GLY A 28 -0.30 0.63 -8.96
N GLY A 29 -1.23 0.06 -8.19
CA GLY A 29 -1.67 -1.32 -8.36
C GLY A 29 -0.49 -2.29 -8.26
N LEU A 30 -0.43 -3.31 -9.09
CA LEU A 30 0.70 -4.27 -9.14
C LEU A 30 2.03 -3.63 -9.61
N ARG A 31 2.00 -2.38 -10.08
CA ARG A 31 3.19 -1.59 -10.46
C ARG A 31 3.66 -0.65 -9.33
N SER A 32 3.14 -0.84 -8.10
CA SER A 32 3.46 -0.01 -6.93
C SER A 32 4.96 0.00 -6.66
N ARG A 33 5.58 1.18 -6.73
CA ARG A 33 7.02 1.39 -6.57
C ARG A 33 7.33 2.76 -5.98
N MET A 34 8.51 2.91 -5.41
CA MET A 34 8.98 4.13 -4.75
C MET A 34 8.82 5.40 -5.62
N ALA A 35 9.06 5.31 -6.93
CA ALA A 35 8.92 6.42 -7.86
C ALA A 35 7.49 6.95 -8.04
N MET A 36 6.49 6.30 -7.45
CA MET A 36 5.10 6.77 -7.52
C MET A 36 4.76 7.83 -6.46
N TRP A 37 5.59 8.01 -5.43
CA TRP A 37 5.37 9.03 -4.41
C TRP A 37 5.66 10.45 -4.89
N PRO A 38 6.87 10.77 -5.41
CA PRO A 38 7.17 12.11 -5.86
C PRO A 38 6.41 12.47 -7.14
N SER A 39 6.26 13.76 -7.37
CA SER A 39 5.81 14.26 -8.67
C SER A 39 6.84 13.92 -9.75
N PRO A 40 6.41 13.50 -10.95
CA PRO A 40 7.33 13.26 -12.04
C PRO A 40 8.01 14.59 -12.47
N PRO A 41 9.30 14.57 -12.84
CA PRO A 41 10.02 15.80 -13.19
C PRO A 41 9.37 16.59 -14.34
N ASP A 42 8.87 15.87 -15.35
CA ASP A 42 8.31 16.44 -16.57
C ASP A 42 6.78 16.27 -16.67
N GLY A 43 6.11 16.11 -15.53
CA GLY A 43 4.67 15.86 -15.48
C GLY A 43 3.93 16.76 -14.48
N PRO A 44 2.61 16.65 -14.42
CA PRO A 44 1.82 17.42 -13.47
C PRO A 44 2.16 17.00 -12.03
N PRO A 45 2.08 17.96 -11.07
CA PRO A 45 2.30 17.64 -9.67
C PRO A 45 1.29 16.61 -9.17
N ARG A 46 1.75 15.72 -8.30
CA ARG A 46 0.84 14.75 -7.66
C ARG A 46 -0.17 15.49 -6.78
N PRO A 47 -1.43 15.02 -6.75
CA PRO A 47 -2.46 15.61 -5.91
C PRO A 47 -2.40 15.14 -4.44
N TRP A 48 -1.27 14.61 -4.00
CA TRP A 48 -0.99 14.11 -2.65
C TRP A 48 0.43 14.47 -2.21
N VAL A 49 0.69 14.35 -0.92
CA VAL A 49 2.01 14.61 -0.30
C VAL A 49 3.03 13.55 -0.73
N ASP A 50 4.27 13.97 -1.00
CA ASP A 50 5.43 13.10 -1.14
C ASP A 50 5.83 12.57 0.26
N TRP A 51 5.19 11.48 0.69
CA TRP A 51 5.29 10.97 2.05
C TRP A 51 6.69 10.56 2.47
N PRO A 52 7.54 9.90 1.66
CA PRO A 52 8.90 9.58 2.05
C PRO A 52 9.68 10.82 2.50
N ARG A 53 9.61 11.90 1.73
CA ARG A 53 10.30 13.15 2.01
C ARG A 53 9.66 13.90 3.19
N ALA A 54 8.33 13.97 3.22
CA ALA A 54 7.59 14.69 4.23
C ALA A 54 7.78 14.09 5.62
N LEU A 55 7.71 12.76 5.75
CA LEU A 55 7.88 12.07 7.01
C LEU A 55 9.32 12.12 7.51
N ALA A 56 10.30 12.00 6.61
CA ALA A 56 11.71 12.20 6.98
C ALA A 56 11.94 13.61 7.56
N ALA A 57 11.38 14.65 6.94
CA ALA A 57 11.44 16.02 7.44
C ALA A 57 10.69 16.21 8.78
N ALA A 58 9.65 15.40 9.03
CA ALA A 58 8.89 15.41 10.28
C ALA A 58 9.53 14.59 11.42
N GLY A 59 10.71 13.98 11.20
CA GLY A 59 11.46 13.22 12.21
C GLY A 59 11.10 11.76 12.32
N PHE A 60 10.55 11.14 11.26
CA PHE A 60 10.32 9.72 11.16
C PHE A 60 11.39 9.03 10.29
N ALA A 61 11.62 7.74 10.53
CA ALA A 61 12.30 6.88 9.57
C ALA A 61 11.26 6.40 8.53
N ALA A 62 11.20 7.09 7.40
CA ALA A 62 10.30 6.74 6.30
C ALA A 62 10.93 5.63 5.45
N ILE A 63 10.31 4.45 5.43
CA ILE A 63 10.80 3.26 4.74
C ILE A 63 9.89 3.01 3.55
N GLU A 64 10.44 3.08 2.35
CA GLU A 64 9.71 2.80 1.11
C GLU A 64 10.33 1.64 0.34
N MET A 65 9.53 0.94 -0.45
CA MET A 65 9.98 -0.19 -1.24
C MET A 65 9.29 -0.25 -2.60
N ASP A 66 9.97 -0.81 -3.57
CA ASP A 66 9.34 -1.33 -4.77
C ASP A 66 8.67 -2.67 -4.41
N GLN A 67 7.39 -2.81 -4.66
CA GLN A 67 6.68 -4.05 -4.37
C GLN A 67 7.20 -5.19 -5.26
N ARG A 68 6.95 -6.46 -4.87
CA ARG A 68 7.37 -7.62 -5.68
C ARG A 68 6.96 -7.46 -7.14
N ASN A 69 7.89 -7.68 -8.05
CA ASN A 69 7.71 -7.55 -9.51
C ASN A 69 7.28 -6.14 -9.98
N ALA A 70 7.66 -5.11 -9.24
CA ALA A 70 7.49 -3.70 -9.61
C ALA A 70 8.80 -2.94 -9.45
N GLY A 71 9.00 -1.88 -10.24
CA GLY A 71 10.24 -1.08 -10.19
C GLY A 71 11.49 -1.92 -10.43
N ALA A 72 12.42 -1.90 -9.48
CA ALA A 72 13.65 -2.70 -9.51
C ALA A 72 13.50 -4.08 -8.84
N SER A 73 12.44 -4.30 -8.05
CA SER A 73 12.19 -5.56 -7.36
C SER A 73 11.84 -6.70 -8.33
N ARG A 74 12.41 -7.86 -8.10
CA ARG A 74 12.18 -9.08 -8.91
C ARG A 74 12.04 -10.28 -8.00
N THR A 75 10.92 -10.97 -8.09
CA THR A 75 10.65 -12.22 -7.38
C THR A 75 9.98 -13.22 -8.32
N ASP A 76 9.92 -14.48 -7.90
CA ASP A 76 9.09 -15.46 -8.59
C ASP A 76 7.63 -15.03 -8.60
N ILE A 77 6.90 -15.47 -9.61
CA ILE A 77 5.43 -15.39 -9.66
C ILE A 77 4.92 -16.83 -9.70
N ARG A 78 4.20 -17.21 -8.64
CA ARG A 78 3.72 -18.59 -8.45
C ARG A 78 2.22 -18.60 -8.24
N ALA A 79 1.60 -19.70 -8.59
CA ALA A 79 0.15 -19.88 -8.48
C ALA A 79 -0.40 -19.71 -7.05
N ASP A 80 0.44 -19.99 -6.04
CA ASP A 80 0.10 -19.84 -4.63
C ASP A 80 0.36 -18.44 -4.06
N HIS A 81 1.01 -17.54 -4.80
CA HIS A 81 1.25 -16.16 -4.37
C HIS A 81 -0.03 -15.31 -4.35
N GLY A 82 -0.03 -14.28 -3.52
CA GLY A 82 -1.14 -13.35 -3.34
C GLY A 82 -0.84 -12.30 -2.27
N TRP A 83 -1.85 -11.74 -1.63
CA TRP A 83 -1.71 -10.72 -0.59
C TRP A 83 -0.78 -11.11 0.56
N HIS A 84 -0.79 -12.39 0.96
CA HIS A 84 0.10 -12.90 2.01
C HIS A 84 1.59 -12.85 1.62
N SER A 85 1.90 -12.98 0.33
CA SER A 85 3.29 -12.89 -0.16
C SER A 85 3.84 -11.47 -0.02
N TYR A 86 3.01 -10.46 -0.31
CA TYR A 86 3.35 -9.05 -0.06
C TYR A 86 3.55 -8.79 1.43
N ALA A 87 2.62 -9.24 2.29
CA ALA A 87 2.76 -9.07 3.74
C ALA A 87 4.05 -9.72 4.27
N ALA A 88 4.42 -10.90 3.75
CA ALA A 88 5.66 -11.56 4.12
C ALA A 88 6.91 -10.75 3.71
N ASP A 89 6.90 -10.07 2.56
CA ASP A 89 8.00 -9.19 2.16
C ASP A 89 8.06 -7.95 3.06
N HIS A 90 6.91 -7.34 3.37
CA HIS A 90 6.81 -6.17 4.24
C HIS A 90 7.38 -6.45 5.63
N LEU A 91 6.98 -7.57 6.25
CA LEU A 91 7.45 -7.96 7.57
C LEU A 91 8.94 -8.34 7.55
N ALA A 92 9.40 -9.05 6.53
CA ALA A 92 10.80 -9.41 6.39
C ALA A 92 11.71 -8.17 6.20
N LEU A 93 11.23 -7.13 5.51
CA LEU A 93 11.96 -5.85 5.42
C LEU A 93 12.08 -5.22 6.81
N MET A 94 10.98 -5.17 7.57
CA MET A 94 11.00 -4.60 8.92
C MET A 94 11.86 -5.42 9.89
N ASP A 95 11.92 -6.73 9.72
CA ASP A 95 12.83 -7.61 10.49
C ASP A 95 14.30 -7.32 10.15
N ALA A 96 14.63 -7.22 8.87
CA ALA A 96 15.99 -6.91 8.40
C ALA A 96 16.49 -5.53 8.88
N LEU A 97 15.55 -4.59 9.10
CA LEU A 97 15.86 -3.26 9.64
C LEU A 97 15.81 -3.18 11.17
N GLY A 98 15.52 -4.30 11.86
CA GLY A 98 15.40 -4.33 13.32
C GLY A 98 14.19 -3.56 13.87
N CYS A 99 13.16 -3.30 13.05
CA CYS A 99 11.99 -2.54 13.42
C CYS A 99 10.93 -3.46 14.05
N ALA A 100 10.97 -3.64 15.36
CA ALA A 100 10.01 -4.49 16.09
C ALA A 100 8.58 -3.92 16.03
N ARG A 101 8.44 -2.58 16.12
CA ARG A 101 7.16 -1.85 16.02
C ARG A 101 7.27 -0.72 15.00
N PHE A 102 6.22 -0.47 14.25
CA PHE A 102 6.20 0.55 13.19
C PHE A 102 4.76 0.98 12.86
N ALA A 103 4.62 2.12 12.23
CA ALA A 103 3.38 2.55 11.59
C ALA A 103 3.37 2.18 10.10
N VAL A 104 2.19 2.14 9.50
CA VAL A 104 2.05 1.93 8.05
C VAL A 104 1.25 3.05 7.40
N LEU A 105 1.64 3.45 6.19
CA LEU A 105 0.89 4.40 5.37
C LEU A 105 0.86 3.92 3.93
N GLY A 106 -0.33 3.82 3.34
CA GLY A 106 -0.48 3.32 1.98
C GLY A 106 -1.46 4.11 1.15
N GLY A 107 -1.06 4.43 -0.10
CA GLY A 107 -1.92 5.04 -1.10
C GLY A 107 -2.43 4.00 -2.10
N CYS A 108 -3.69 4.11 -2.54
CA CYS A 108 -4.29 3.22 -3.53
C CYS A 108 -4.27 1.75 -3.03
N ILE A 109 -3.65 0.84 -3.77
CA ILE A 109 -3.39 -0.56 -3.34
C ILE A 109 -2.65 -0.63 -1.99
N GLY A 110 -1.87 0.40 -1.67
CA GLY A 110 -1.16 0.51 -0.40
C GLY A 110 -2.09 0.47 0.82
N GLY A 111 -3.32 0.95 0.70
CA GLY A 111 -4.33 0.80 1.75
C GLY A 111 -4.64 -0.67 2.05
N SER A 112 -4.78 -1.48 1.01
CA SER A 112 -4.97 -2.94 1.13
C SER A 112 -3.73 -3.64 1.69
N PHE A 113 -2.51 -3.19 1.34
CA PHE A 113 -1.27 -3.67 1.95
C PHE A 113 -1.19 -3.32 3.45
N CYS A 114 -1.60 -2.11 3.87
CA CYS A 114 -1.70 -1.75 5.28
C CYS A 114 -2.59 -2.73 6.05
N LEU A 115 -3.81 -2.96 5.56
CA LEU A 115 -4.77 -3.88 6.21
C LEU A 115 -4.23 -5.31 6.27
N LYS A 116 -3.60 -5.79 5.21
CA LYS A 116 -3.00 -7.13 5.18
C LYS A 116 -1.80 -7.27 6.11
N ALA A 117 -0.98 -6.23 6.24
CA ALA A 117 0.12 -6.21 7.19
C ALA A 117 -0.38 -6.22 8.65
N ILE A 118 -1.47 -5.47 8.95
CA ILE A 118 -2.12 -5.50 10.27
C ILE A 118 -2.66 -6.90 10.57
N GLU A 119 -3.36 -7.54 9.62
CA GLU A 119 -3.87 -8.90 9.81
C GLU A 119 -2.74 -9.89 10.11
N ALA A 120 -1.61 -9.77 9.41
CA ALA A 120 -0.47 -10.66 9.57
C ALA A 120 0.33 -10.44 10.87
N ALA A 121 0.40 -9.19 11.37
CA ALA A 121 1.23 -8.84 12.52
C ALA A 121 0.64 -7.68 13.36
N PRO A 122 -0.57 -7.82 13.92
CA PRO A 122 -1.28 -6.71 14.59
C PRO A 122 -0.51 -6.12 15.77
N ALA A 123 0.27 -6.93 16.51
CA ALA A 123 1.05 -6.46 17.65
C ALA A 123 2.24 -5.57 17.27
N ARG A 124 2.67 -5.59 16.03
CA ARG A 124 3.80 -4.80 15.52
C ARG A 124 3.40 -3.44 14.96
N ILE A 125 2.16 -3.29 14.49
CA ILE A 125 1.70 -2.09 13.81
C ILE A 125 0.99 -1.18 14.81
N THR A 126 1.51 0.04 15.00
CA THR A 126 1.00 0.97 15.99
C THR A 126 -0.16 1.80 15.48
N CYS A 127 -0.17 2.14 14.20
CA CYS A 127 -1.29 2.82 13.53
C CYS A 127 -1.18 2.69 12.01
N ALA A 128 -2.27 2.99 11.31
CA ALA A 128 -2.34 2.93 9.85
C ALA A 128 -2.97 4.17 9.24
N VAL A 129 -2.44 4.62 8.10
CA VAL A 129 -3.06 5.65 7.25
C VAL A 129 -3.42 5.03 5.91
N LEU A 130 -4.71 5.02 5.59
CA LEU A 130 -5.26 4.48 4.35
C LEU A 130 -5.65 5.64 3.43
N GLN A 131 -4.81 5.96 2.46
CA GLN A 131 -5.07 7.03 1.50
C GLN A 131 -5.70 6.44 0.24
N ASN A 132 -6.90 6.93 -0.12
CA ASN A 132 -7.70 6.45 -1.25
C ASN A 132 -7.62 4.93 -1.46
N PRO A 133 -8.10 4.12 -0.51
CA PRO A 133 -8.01 2.66 -0.62
C PRO A 133 -8.77 2.15 -1.83
N ILE A 134 -8.21 1.11 -2.46
CA ILE A 134 -8.85 0.43 -3.60
C ILE A 134 -10.08 -0.37 -3.15
N GLY A 135 -10.98 -0.58 -4.09
CA GLY A 135 -12.14 -1.46 -3.92
C GLY A 135 -12.87 -1.69 -5.24
N ARG A 136 -13.76 -2.66 -5.28
CA ARG A 136 -14.51 -2.97 -6.48
C ARG A 136 -15.57 -1.89 -6.77
N HIS A 137 -15.48 -1.29 -7.96
CA HIS A 137 -16.47 -0.32 -8.41
C HIS A 137 -17.72 -1.03 -8.92
N PRO A 138 -18.94 -0.60 -8.52
CA PRO A 138 -20.16 -1.30 -8.88
C PRO A 138 -20.44 -1.33 -10.41
N GLU A 139 -20.02 -0.30 -11.13
CA GLU A 139 -20.23 -0.17 -12.58
C GLU A 139 -19.00 -0.53 -13.42
N HIS A 140 -17.82 -0.68 -12.81
CA HIS A 140 -16.56 -1.03 -13.47
C HIS A 140 -15.95 -2.26 -12.84
N THR A 141 -16.70 -3.35 -12.85
CA THR A 141 -16.38 -4.58 -12.09
C THR A 141 -15.13 -5.30 -12.57
N SER A 142 -14.74 -5.15 -13.85
CA SER A 142 -13.55 -5.78 -14.45
C SER A 142 -12.26 -4.96 -14.32
N TYR A 143 -12.31 -3.74 -13.75
CA TYR A 143 -11.15 -2.83 -13.74
C TYR A 143 -9.84 -3.47 -13.27
N PHE A 144 -9.88 -4.25 -12.19
CA PHE A 144 -8.68 -4.87 -11.63
C PHE A 144 -8.22 -6.09 -12.41
N GLU A 145 -9.16 -6.85 -12.98
CA GLU A 145 -8.89 -7.97 -13.87
C GLU A 145 -8.24 -7.49 -15.18
N ASP A 146 -8.76 -6.40 -15.76
CA ASP A 146 -8.18 -5.78 -16.96
C ASP A 146 -6.77 -5.23 -16.68
N SER A 147 -6.60 -4.51 -15.58
CA SER A 147 -5.28 -4.01 -15.13
C SER A 147 -4.28 -5.15 -14.85
N HIS A 148 -4.76 -6.29 -14.33
CA HIS A 148 -3.94 -7.48 -14.14
C HIS A 148 -3.53 -8.11 -15.47
N ALA A 149 -4.44 -8.19 -16.44
CA ALA A 149 -4.13 -8.73 -17.76
C ALA A 149 -3.02 -7.91 -18.45
N GLU A 150 -3.11 -6.57 -18.38
CA GLU A 150 -2.06 -5.68 -18.88
C GLU A 150 -0.72 -5.90 -18.17
N TRP A 151 -0.73 -5.93 -16.84
CA TRP A 151 0.48 -6.18 -16.05
C TRP A 151 1.10 -7.55 -16.36
N SER A 152 0.26 -8.59 -16.52
CA SER A 152 0.71 -9.94 -16.88
C SER A 152 1.37 -9.97 -18.25
N ALA A 153 0.82 -9.24 -19.22
CA ALA A 153 1.43 -9.10 -20.54
C ALA A 153 2.81 -8.42 -20.48
N GLU A 154 2.94 -7.33 -19.67
CA GLU A 154 4.23 -6.67 -19.43
C GLU A 154 5.25 -7.61 -18.77
N GLN A 155 4.83 -8.39 -17.76
CA GLN A 155 5.72 -9.34 -17.09
C GLN A 155 6.21 -10.42 -18.05
N ARG A 156 5.33 -10.97 -18.90
CA ARG A 156 5.71 -11.99 -19.90
C ARG A 156 6.57 -11.42 -21.01
N ALA A 157 6.35 -10.18 -21.41
CA ALA A 157 7.23 -9.52 -22.39
C ALA A 157 8.66 -9.36 -21.86
N ALA A 158 8.82 -9.08 -20.57
CA ALA A 158 10.11 -8.94 -19.92
C ALA A 158 10.72 -10.28 -19.49
N ARG A 159 9.90 -11.30 -19.24
CA ARG A 159 10.26 -12.65 -18.74
C ARG A 159 9.42 -13.71 -19.45
N PRO A 160 9.79 -14.11 -20.69
CA PRO A 160 9.01 -15.07 -21.49
C PRO A 160 8.84 -16.46 -20.85
N GLU A 161 9.72 -16.81 -19.91
CA GLU A 161 9.71 -18.06 -19.15
C GLU A 161 8.57 -18.14 -18.11
N LEU A 162 7.90 -17.02 -17.78
CA LEU A 162 6.83 -17.02 -16.80
C LEU A 162 5.64 -17.86 -17.25
N ASP A 163 5.20 -18.74 -16.35
CA ASP A 163 4.03 -19.59 -16.56
C ASP A 163 2.74 -18.74 -16.58
N ALA A 164 2.01 -18.82 -17.69
CA ALA A 164 0.75 -18.11 -17.86
C ALA A 164 -0.32 -18.55 -16.85
N ALA A 165 -0.37 -19.84 -16.52
CA ALA A 165 -1.32 -20.37 -15.54
C ALA A 165 -1.00 -19.87 -14.11
N ALA A 166 0.28 -19.72 -13.78
CA ALA A 166 0.69 -19.12 -12.49
C ALA A 166 0.29 -17.64 -12.40
N LEU A 167 0.46 -16.88 -13.48
CA LEU A 167 0.02 -15.48 -13.55
C LEU A 167 -1.49 -15.32 -13.40
N GLU A 168 -2.27 -16.18 -14.06
CA GLU A 168 -3.72 -16.18 -13.95
C GLU A 168 -4.18 -16.52 -12.53
N ALA A 169 -3.63 -17.58 -11.93
CA ALA A 169 -3.95 -17.99 -10.57
C ALA A 169 -3.58 -16.90 -9.55
N PHE A 170 -2.42 -16.23 -9.73
CA PHE A 170 -2.02 -15.08 -8.93
C PHE A 170 -3.04 -13.94 -9.03
N GLY A 171 -3.45 -13.57 -10.24
CA GLY A 171 -4.44 -12.52 -10.47
C GLY A 171 -5.77 -12.83 -9.81
N HIS A 172 -6.23 -14.06 -9.92
CA HIS A 172 -7.46 -14.49 -9.24
C HIS A 172 -7.35 -14.32 -7.71
N ARG A 173 -6.23 -14.70 -7.09
CA ARG A 173 -5.99 -14.51 -5.65
C ARG A 173 -5.89 -13.05 -5.22
N MET A 174 -5.40 -12.19 -6.10
CA MET A 174 -5.31 -10.75 -5.82
C MET A 174 -6.66 -10.06 -5.90
N TRP A 175 -7.52 -10.42 -6.85
CA TRP A 175 -8.70 -9.63 -7.20
C TRP A 175 -10.04 -10.32 -6.92
N GLN A 176 -10.03 -11.52 -6.33
CA GLN A 176 -11.29 -12.12 -5.86
C GLN A 176 -11.84 -11.30 -4.68
N GLY A 177 -13.18 -11.20 -4.62
CA GLY A 177 -13.87 -10.46 -3.56
C GLY A 177 -14.37 -9.09 -4.00
N ASP A 178 -15.13 -8.48 -3.14
CA ASP A 178 -15.96 -7.29 -3.42
C ASP A 178 -15.68 -6.11 -2.47
N PHE A 179 -14.69 -6.25 -1.58
CA PHE A 179 -14.35 -5.23 -0.59
C PHE A 179 -12.97 -4.59 -0.94
N VAL A 180 -11.98 -4.66 -0.06
CA VAL A 180 -10.63 -4.13 -0.28
C VAL A 180 -9.64 -5.19 -0.79
N PHE A 181 -10.12 -6.33 -1.24
CA PHE A 181 -9.42 -7.50 -1.79
C PHE A 181 -8.48 -8.23 -0.82
N SER A 182 -7.80 -7.53 0.09
CA SER A 182 -6.74 -8.11 0.93
C SER A 182 -7.24 -8.72 2.24
N VAL A 183 -8.35 -8.21 2.77
CA VAL A 183 -8.99 -8.65 4.03
C VAL A 183 -10.50 -8.64 3.87
N ASP A 184 -11.21 -9.33 4.76
CA ASP A 184 -12.66 -9.34 4.79
C ASP A 184 -13.25 -8.27 5.74
N ARG A 185 -14.56 -8.15 5.73
CA ARG A 185 -15.32 -7.22 6.57
C ARG A 185 -15.28 -7.58 8.05
N ALA A 186 -15.13 -8.86 8.37
CA ALA A 186 -15.03 -9.31 9.76
C ALA A 186 -13.73 -8.83 10.40
N PHE A 187 -12.62 -8.95 9.67
CA PHE A 187 -11.34 -8.37 10.08
C PHE A 187 -11.43 -6.86 10.24
N ALA A 188 -12.03 -6.14 9.27
CA ALA A 188 -12.14 -4.68 9.34
C ALA A 188 -12.89 -4.23 10.61
N ARG A 189 -13.99 -4.90 11.00
CA ARG A 189 -14.73 -4.62 12.24
C ARG A 189 -13.93 -4.89 13.51
N ALA A 190 -13.02 -5.85 13.47
CA ALA A 190 -12.20 -6.26 14.60
C ALA A 190 -10.79 -5.65 14.58
N CYS A 191 -10.50 -4.74 13.65
CA CYS A 191 -9.18 -4.15 13.47
C CYS A 191 -8.71 -3.48 14.79
N PRO A 192 -7.60 -3.97 15.39
CA PRO A 192 -7.18 -3.49 16.70
C PRO A 192 -6.30 -2.22 16.62
N VAL A 193 -6.02 -1.74 15.41
CA VAL A 193 -5.03 -0.71 15.15
C VAL A 193 -5.72 0.62 14.87
N PRO A 194 -5.36 1.72 15.56
CA PRO A 194 -5.83 3.06 15.22
C PRO A 194 -5.62 3.37 13.75
N THR A 195 -6.66 3.81 13.06
CA THR A 195 -6.62 4.03 11.61
C THR A 195 -7.10 5.42 11.24
N MET A 196 -6.39 6.06 10.29
CA MET A 196 -6.86 7.24 9.60
C MET A 196 -7.20 6.90 8.15
N LEU A 197 -8.35 7.37 7.67
CA LEU A 197 -8.84 7.15 6.32
C LEU A 197 -8.92 8.48 5.55
N LEU A 198 -8.29 8.52 4.39
CA LEU A 198 -8.41 9.58 3.39
C LEU A 198 -9.22 9.01 2.22
N PRO A 199 -10.50 9.38 2.05
CA PRO A 199 -11.42 8.71 1.11
C PRO A 199 -11.01 8.86 -0.36
N GLY A 200 -11.26 7.81 -1.16
CA GLY A 200 -11.20 7.86 -2.62
C GLY A 200 -12.54 8.20 -3.25
N THR A 201 -12.53 8.63 -4.53
CA THR A 201 -13.72 9.08 -5.27
C THR A 201 -13.68 8.77 -6.77
N ASP A 202 -12.78 7.89 -7.20
CA ASP A 202 -12.62 7.52 -8.61
C ASP A 202 -12.78 5.99 -8.81
N ILE A 203 -12.68 5.52 -10.04
CA ILE A 203 -12.98 4.12 -10.40
C ILE A 203 -12.19 3.11 -9.55
N PRO A 204 -10.84 3.18 -9.44
CA PRO A 204 -10.12 2.23 -8.60
C PRO A 204 -10.30 2.45 -7.10
N HIS A 205 -10.82 3.63 -6.69
CA HIS A 205 -10.98 4.02 -5.30
C HIS A 205 -12.41 4.51 -5.03
N PRO A 206 -13.43 3.62 -5.08
CA PRO A 206 -14.83 4.03 -4.99
C PRO A 206 -15.15 4.68 -3.65
N ALA A 207 -15.97 5.74 -3.69
CA ALA A 207 -16.49 6.37 -2.46
C ALA A 207 -17.23 5.37 -1.57
N ALA A 208 -17.92 4.39 -2.17
CA ALA A 208 -18.61 3.32 -1.46
C ALA A 208 -17.65 2.49 -0.58
N THR A 209 -16.46 2.13 -1.11
CA THR A 209 -15.44 1.40 -0.34
C THR A 209 -14.94 2.22 0.85
N SER A 210 -14.68 3.51 0.64
CA SER A 210 -14.26 4.42 1.74
C SER A 210 -15.35 4.59 2.79
N THR A 211 -16.61 4.73 2.37
CA THR A 211 -17.76 4.82 3.28
C THR A 211 -17.93 3.54 4.10
N GLU A 212 -17.79 2.39 3.46
CA GLU A 212 -17.88 1.10 4.15
C GLU A 212 -16.72 0.90 5.14
N LEU A 213 -15.48 1.23 4.76
CA LEU A 213 -14.33 1.22 5.68
C LEU A 213 -14.54 2.14 6.88
N ALA A 214 -15.05 3.35 6.66
CA ALA A 214 -15.35 4.30 7.73
C ALA A 214 -16.40 3.76 8.72
N ALA A 215 -17.36 2.98 8.24
CA ALA A 215 -18.40 2.36 9.07
C ALA A 215 -17.90 1.11 9.82
N LEU A 216 -16.89 0.42 9.28
CA LEU A 216 -16.39 -0.86 9.84
C LEU A 216 -15.22 -0.67 10.80
N LEU A 217 -14.25 0.19 10.47
CA LEU A 217 -13.03 0.33 11.26
C LEU A 217 -13.29 1.03 12.61
N PRO A 218 -12.93 0.42 13.74
CA PRO A 218 -13.18 1.00 15.06
C PRO A 218 -12.45 2.34 15.26
N GLY A 219 -13.20 3.38 15.61
CA GLY A 219 -12.63 4.69 15.95
C GLY A 219 -11.82 5.37 14.85
N VAL A 220 -12.09 5.03 13.58
CA VAL A 220 -11.38 5.59 12.43
C VAL A 220 -11.50 7.12 12.37
N GLU A 221 -10.36 7.79 12.17
CA GLU A 221 -10.35 9.23 11.87
C GLU A 221 -10.46 9.43 10.35
N VAL A 222 -11.47 10.18 9.90
CA VAL A 222 -11.66 10.45 8.46
C VAL A 222 -11.22 11.87 8.12
N LEU A 223 -10.36 12.00 7.11
CA LEU A 223 -9.95 13.27 6.53
C LEU A 223 -10.51 13.38 5.11
N THR A 224 -11.59 14.13 4.94
CA THR A 224 -12.30 14.24 3.66
C THR A 224 -11.62 15.17 2.66
N ASP A 225 -11.13 16.32 3.13
CA ASP A 225 -10.50 17.34 2.29
C ASP A 225 -8.98 17.18 2.32
N TRP A 226 -8.45 16.27 1.49
CA TRP A 226 -7.04 15.92 1.51
C TRP A 226 -6.34 16.00 0.14
N ARG A 227 -7.09 15.89 -0.97
CA ARG A 227 -6.54 15.73 -2.32
C ARG A 227 -6.44 17.08 -3.05
N GLY A 228 -5.35 17.28 -3.75
CA GLY A 228 -5.11 18.47 -4.58
C GLY A 228 -4.38 19.60 -3.86
N PRO A 229 -3.84 20.57 -4.62
CA PRO A 229 -2.89 21.58 -4.12
C PRO A 229 -3.39 22.37 -2.91
N ALA A 230 -4.70 22.67 -2.85
CA ALA A 230 -5.29 23.44 -1.75
C ALA A 230 -5.29 22.70 -0.40
N HIS A 231 -5.17 21.36 -0.42
CA HIS A 231 -5.31 20.52 0.77
C HIS A 231 -4.01 19.86 1.22
N LEU A 232 -2.90 19.96 0.45
CA LEU A 232 -1.66 19.24 0.75
C LEU A 232 -1.06 19.60 2.11
N ALA A 233 -1.12 20.88 2.52
CA ALA A 233 -0.62 21.30 3.82
C ALA A 233 -1.47 20.70 4.96
N ALA A 234 -2.79 20.78 4.85
CA ALA A 234 -3.70 20.19 5.84
C ALA A 234 -3.57 18.66 5.89
N GLN A 235 -3.43 18.00 4.73
CA GLN A 235 -3.15 16.57 4.65
C GLN A 235 -1.87 16.22 5.42
N HIS A 236 -0.78 16.93 5.14
CA HIS A 236 0.50 16.74 5.82
C HIS A 236 0.34 16.85 7.34
N ASP A 237 -0.19 17.98 7.82
CA ASP A 237 -0.25 18.28 9.24
C ASP A 237 -1.14 17.28 10.00
N ARG A 238 -2.29 16.91 9.43
CA ARG A 238 -3.21 15.96 10.04
C ARG A 238 -2.63 14.55 10.12
N VAL A 239 -1.99 14.08 9.05
CA VAL A 239 -1.37 12.75 9.00
C VAL A 239 -0.15 12.69 9.95
N VAL A 240 0.70 13.71 9.93
CA VAL A 240 1.87 13.77 10.84
C VAL A 240 1.42 13.82 12.30
N ALA A 241 0.39 14.61 12.63
CA ALA A 241 -0.17 14.67 13.99
C ALA A 241 -0.75 13.31 14.42
N PHE A 242 -1.47 12.62 13.52
CA PHE A 242 -1.99 11.28 13.77
C PHE A 242 -0.86 10.28 14.06
N LEU A 243 0.14 10.23 13.19
CA LEU A 243 1.30 9.34 13.37
C LEU A 243 2.03 9.61 14.68
N ARG A 244 2.25 10.88 15.05
CA ARG A 244 2.90 11.25 16.33
C ARG A 244 2.11 10.78 17.55
N ARG A 245 0.78 10.84 17.53
CA ARG A 245 -0.05 10.36 18.65
C ARG A 245 0.05 8.85 18.86
N HIS A 246 0.35 8.10 17.82
CA HIS A 246 0.32 6.64 17.82
C HIS A 246 1.68 5.98 17.57
N ALA A 247 2.75 6.76 17.42
CA ALA A 247 4.10 6.22 17.20
C ALA A 247 4.66 5.42 18.38
N GLY A 248 4.11 5.57 19.57
CA GLY A 248 4.48 4.80 20.76
C GLY A 248 5.36 5.56 21.73
#